data_7f2f69a18c6b58ff4d58be26d2cc5978
#
_entry.id   7f2f69a18c6b58ff4d58be26d2cc5978
#
_cell.length_a   1.000
_cell.length_b   1.000
_cell.length_c   1.000
_cell.angle_alpha   90.00
_cell.angle_beta   90.00
_cell.angle_gamma   90.00
#
_symmetry.space_group_name_H-M   'P 1'
#
loop_
_entity.id
_entity.type
_entity.pdbx_description
1 polymer ?
#
loop_
_entity_poly.entity_id
_entity_poly.type
_entity_poly.pdbx_seq_one_letter_code
_entity_poly.pdbx_strand_id
1 'polypeptide(L)'
;EATAELLRTSREGWGNPSSLHSAGFEAERVVENSRKTIAAALGASPEELIFTPGGTFGDNLAILGAVKKNSRHGRHIVPTAIEHAAVLKTVAALETEGFEVTRIAPGQNGKVSASEVLDAVRGDTVLVSCMLVNNELGTILPVVETAKLLKEKRSEALFHCDAVQGFL
;
A
#
# COMPACT_ATOMS: atom_id res chain seq x y z
N GLU A 1 -5.91 -25.29 -5.17
CA GLU A 1 -4.72 -25.22 -4.25
C GLU A 1 -5.01 -24.36 -3.03
N ALA A 2 -5.32 -23.07 -3.16
CA ALA A 2 -5.55 -22.15 -2.02
C ALA A 2 -6.63 -22.65 -1.03
N THR A 3 -7.76 -23.17 -1.54
CA THR A 3 -8.84 -23.73 -0.70
C THR A 3 -8.37 -24.96 0.10
N ALA A 4 -7.57 -25.82 -0.52
CA ALA A 4 -7.05 -27.01 0.17
C ALA A 4 -6.08 -26.63 1.30
N GLU A 5 -5.22 -25.64 1.06
CA GLU A 5 -4.30 -25.11 2.05
C GLU A 5 -5.04 -24.39 3.20
N LEU A 6 -6.08 -23.61 2.87
CA LEU A 6 -6.94 -22.99 3.88
C LEU A 6 -7.59 -24.05 4.81
N LEU A 7 -8.15 -25.11 4.23
CA LEU A 7 -8.77 -26.20 4.99
C LEU A 7 -7.74 -26.96 5.85
N ARG A 8 -6.55 -27.22 5.29
CA ARG A 8 -5.47 -27.87 6.03
C ARG A 8 -5.05 -27.01 7.24
N THR A 9 -4.73 -25.74 7.00
CA THR A 9 -4.30 -24.82 8.06
C THR A 9 -5.37 -24.63 9.13
N SER A 10 -6.66 -24.55 8.73
CA SER A 10 -7.77 -24.43 9.69
C SER A 10 -7.93 -25.67 10.59
N ARG A 11 -7.54 -26.86 10.12
CA ARG A 11 -7.64 -28.11 10.89
C ARG A 11 -6.41 -28.39 11.74
N GLU A 12 -5.23 -28.04 11.25
CA GLU A 12 -3.94 -28.45 11.82
C GLU A 12 -3.21 -27.27 12.49
N GLY A 13 -3.44 -26.03 12.04
CA GLY A 13 -2.72 -24.83 12.46
C GLY A 13 -3.47 -23.94 13.45
N TRP A 14 -4.28 -24.53 14.35
CA TRP A 14 -5.12 -23.81 15.33
C TRP A 14 -4.34 -23.14 16.48
N GLY A 15 -3.04 -23.35 16.58
CA GLY A 15 -2.19 -22.75 17.61
C GLY A 15 -2.06 -21.24 17.48
N ASN A 16 -1.97 -20.55 18.61
CA ASN A 16 -1.61 -19.12 18.60
C ASN A 16 -0.10 -18.98 18.37
N PRO A 17 0.34 -18.30 17.29
CA PRO A 17 1.78 -18.13 16.98
C PRO A 17 2.60 -17.46 18.09
N SER A 18 1.95 -16.73 19.00
CA SER A 18 2.63 -16.07 20.13
C SER A 18 2.76 -16.94 21.38
N SER A 19 2.27 -18.18 21.34
CA SER A 19 2.28 -19.08 22.51
C SER A 19 3.55 -19.93 22.56
N LEU A 20 4.11 -20.11 23.76
CA LEU A 20 5.38 -20.81 24.00
C LEU A 20 5.23 -22.36 24.11
N HIS A 21 4.16 -22.95 23.59
CA HIS A 21 3.97 -24.40 23.54
C HIS A 21 4.07 -24.91 22.09
N SER A 22 4.16 -26.24 21.91
CA SER A 22 4.41 -26.88 20.60
C SER A 22 3.45 -26.44 19.50
N ALA A 23 2.14 -26.35 19.79
CA ALA A 23 1.15 -25.90 18.81
C ALA A 23 1.34 -24.41 18.43
N GLY A 24 1.78 -23.56 19.35
CA GLY A 24 2.14 -22.16 19.05
C GLY A 24 3.37 -22.08 18.15
N PHE A 25 4.41 -22.84 18.44
CA PHE A 25 5.62 -22.89 17.63
C PHE A 25 5.36 -23.39 16.20
N GLU A 26 4.51 -24.41 16.02
CA GLU A 26 4.14 -24.86 14.68
C GLU A 26 3.34 -23.79 13.90
N ALA A 27 2.42 -23.08 14.57
CA ALA A 27 1.68 -21.99 13.96
C ALA A 27 2.61 -20.81 13.57
N GLU A 28 3.55 -20.43 14.43
CA GLU A 28 4.56 -19.41 14.14
C GLU A 28 5.39 -19.80 12.90
N ARG A 29 5.82 -21.05 12.81
CA ARG A 29 6.59 -21.55 11.67
C ARG A 29 5.82 -21.44 10.35
N VAL A 30 4.52 -21.71 10.36
CA VAL A 30 3.66 -21.54 9.17
C VAL A 30 3.59 -20.08 8.74
N VAL A 31 3.37 -19.16 9.68
CA VAL A 31 3.30 -17.71 9.41
C VAL A 31 4.64 -17.20 8.87
N GLU A 32 5.75 -17.57 9.49
CA GLU A 32 7.09 -17.13 9.06
C GLU A 32 7.50 -17.69 7.69
N ASN A 33 7.15 -18.94 7.39
CA ASN A 33 7.39 -19.48 6.06
C ASN A 33 6.56 -18.78 4.98
N SER A 34 5.30 -18.46 5.28
CA SER A 34 4.43 -17.69 4.38
C SER A 34 4.98 -16.28 4.14
N ARG A 35 5.45 -15.62 5.22
CA ARG A 35 6.12 -14.31 5.15
C ARG A 35 7.33 -14.34 4.22
N LYS A 36 8.23 -15.31 4.39
CA LYS A 36 9.42 -15.48 3.54
C LYS A 36 9.06 -15.70 2.07
N THR A 37 8.05 -16.54 1.81
CA THR A 37 7.59 -16.84 0.45
C THR A 37 7.04 -15.59 -0.24
N ILE A 38 6.20 -14.82 0.44
CA ILE A 38 5.61 -13.58 -0.11
C ILE A 38 6.69 -12.52 -0.29
N ALA A 39 7.55 -12.32 0.71
CA ALA A 39 8.65 -11.36 0.62
C ALA A 39 9.59 -11.66 -0.56
N ALA A 40 9.94 -12.94 -0.76
CA ALA A 40 10.76 -13.35 -1.91
C ALA A 40 10.07 -13.06 -3.26
N ALA A 41 8.75 -13.26 -3.36
CA ALA A 41 7.99 -12.93 -4.58
C ALA A 41 7.96 -11.42 -4.86
N LEU A 42 7.99 -10.59 -3.81
CA LEU A 42 8.02 -9.12 -3.89
C LEU A 42 9.44 -8.55 -4.08
N GLY A 43 10.49 -9.36 -3.94
CA GLY A 43 11.87 -8.87 -3.90
C GLY A 43 12.17 -8.04 -2.65
N ALA A 44 11.43 -8.29 -1.56
CA ALA A 44 11.55 -7.61 -0.28
C ALA A 44 12.16 -8.53 0.79
N SER A 45 12.58 -7.97 1.92
CA SER A 45 12.95 -8.75 3.10
C SER A 45 11.71 -9.12 3.94
N PRO A 46 11.72 -10.27 4.66
CA PRO A 46 10.57 -10.70 5.45
C PRO A 46 10.10 -9.66 6.48
N GLU A 47 11.03 -8.88 7.03
CA GLU A 47 10.77 -7.83 8.04
C GLU A 47 10.00 -6.63 7.48
N GLU A 48 10.02 -6.44 6.15
CA GLU A 48 9.28 -5.38 5.46
C GLU A 48 7.81 -5.76 5.22
N LEU A 49 7.44 -7.04 5.43
CA LEU A 49 6.08 -7.53 5.23
C LEU A 49 5.26 -7.45 6.52
N ILE A 50 4.12 -6.81 6.44
CA ILE A 50 3.16 -6.71 7.56
C ILE A 50 1.85 -7.36 7.13
N PHE A 51 1.41 -8.41 7.84
CA PHE A 51 0.09 -9.00 7.65
C PHE A 51 -0.97 -8.11 8.28
N THR A 52 -2.05 -7.85 7.54
CA THR A 52 -3.18 -7.03 7.97
C THR A 52 -4.50 -7.78 7.73
N PRO A 53 -5.58 -7.43 8.45
CA PRO A 53 -6.89 -8.06 8.28
C PRO A 53 -7.51 -7.87 6.88
N GLY A 54 -6.98 -6.93 6.08
CA GLY A 54 -7.46 -6.65 4.73
C GLY A 54 -6.91 -5.34 4.16
N GLY A 55 -7.16 -5.07 2.87
CA GLY A 55 -6.64 -3.92 2.15
C GLY A 55 -6.93 -2.58 2.81
N THR A 56 -8.17 -2.37 3.26
CA THR A 56 -8.55 -1.12 3.96
C THR A 56 -7.66 -0.84 5.17
N PHE A 57 -7.36 -1.86 5.97
CA PHE A 57 -6.46 -1.69 7.11
C PHE A 57 -5.02 -1.44 6.63
N GLY A 58 -4.58 -2.17 5.60
CA GLY A 58 -3.26 -2.00 5.01
C GLY A 58 -3.02 -0.58 4.49
N ASP A 59 -3.95 -0.06 3.68
CA ASP A 59 -3.89 1.31 3.14
C ASP A 59 -3.84 2.37 4.25
N ASN A 60 -4.74 2.24 5.24
CA ASN A 60 -4.77 3.17 6.37
C ASN A 60 -3.44 3.13 7.14
N LEU A 61 -2.91 1.94 7.44
CA LEU A 61 -1.64 1.78 8.15
C LEU A 61 -0.48 2.40 7.37
N ALA A 62 -0.42 2.14 6.06
CA ALA A 62 0.63 2.64 5.18
C ALA A 62 0.57 4.19 5.08
N ILE A 63 -0.61 4.74 4.77
CA ILE A 63 -0.80 6.18 4.58
C ILE A 63 -0.53 6.95 5.89
N LEU A 64 -1.19 6.56 6.98
CA LEU A 64 -1.01 7.25 8.27
C LEU A 64 0.41 7.10 8.80
N GLY A 65 1.04 5.94 8.62
CA GLY A 65 2.43 5.69 8.97
C GLY A 65 3.40 6.56 8.19
N ALA A 66 3.21 6.65 6.87
CA ALA A 66 4.01 7.47 5.97
C ALA A 66 3.93 8.96 6.32
N VAL A 67 2.71 9.47 6.47
CA VAL A 67 2.45 10.87 6.81
C VAL A 67 3.02 11.21 8.20
N LYS A 68 2.84 10.37 9.20
CA LYS A 68 3.38 10.58 10.54
C LYS A 68 4.91 10.60 10.54
N LYS A 69 5.54 9.69 9.82
CA LYS A 69 7.00 9.62 9.67
C LYS A 69 7.55 10.91 9.05
N ASN A 70 6.89 11.41 8.01
CA ASN A 70 7.36 12.54 7.22
C ASN A 70 6.75 13.90 7.64
N SER A 71 5.97 13.96 8.72
CA SER A 71 5.25 15.17 9.16
C SER A 71 6.15 16.40 9.46
N ARG A 72 7.46 16.18 9.61
CA ARG A 72 8.46 17.26 9.79
C ARG A 72 8.97 17.82 8.46
N HIS A 73 8.80 17.10 7.34
CA HIS A 73 9.25 17.50 6.01
C HIS A 73 8.20 18.31 5.25
N GLY A 74 6.93 18.15 5.61
CA GLY A 74 5.85 18.87 4.95
C GLY A 74 4.45 18.34 5.32
N ARG A 75 3.43 18.93 4.66
CA ARG A 75 2.02 18.60 4.88
C ARG A 75 1.23 18.50 3.57
N HIS A 76 1.88 18.15 2.48
CA HIS A 76 1.23 17.99 1.19
C HIS A 76 1.15 16.53 0.75
N ILE A 77 -0.01 16.13 0.21
CA ILE A 77 -0.32 14.75 -0.24
C ILE A 77 -0.84 14.81 -1.68
N VAL A 78 -0.36 13.92 -2.53
CA VAL A 78 -0.78 13.81 -3.93
C VAL A 78 -1.36 12.42 -4.20
N PRO A 79 -2.68 12.19 -4.03
CA PRO A 79 -3.35 10.97 -4.46
C PRO A 79 -3.89 11.10 -5.89
N THR A 80 -4.14 9.98 -6.57
CA THR A 80 -5.08 10.00 -7.72
C THR A 80 -6.52 10.17 -7.22
N ALA A 81 -7.39 10.78 -8.02
CA ALA A 81 -8.79 10.99 -7.66
C ALA A 81 -9.65 9.71 -7.80
N ILE A 82 -9.07 8.65 -8.34
CA ILE A 82 -9.71 7.35 -8.60
C ILE A 82 -9.20 6.23 -7.70
N GLU A 83 -8.57 6.59 -6.58
CA GLU A 83 -8.17 5.63 -5.56
C GLU A 83 -9.39 4.93 -4.93
N HIS A 84 -9.16 3.75 -4.35
CA HIS A 84 -10.18 3.09 -3.55
C HIS A 84 -10.63 3.96 -2.35
N ALA A 85 -11.88 3.77 -1.91
CA ALA A 85 -12.46 4.54 -0.81
C ALA A 85 -11.64 4.48 0.50
N ALA A 86 -10.89 3.40 0.74
CA ALA A 86 -9.97 3.29 1.87
C ALA A 86 -8.90 4.38 1.85
N VAL A 87 -8.31 4.63 0.69
CA VAL A 87 -7.32 5.70 0.48
C VAL A 87 -7.96 7.08 0.52
N LEU A 88 -9.04 7.30 -0.27
CA LEU A 88 -9.69 8.60 -0.38
C LEU A 88 -10.23 9.13 0.96
N LYS A 89 -10.85 8.26 1.77
CA LYS A 89 -11.37 8.63 3.10
C LYS A 89 -10.26 8.94 4.09
N THR A 90 -9.16 8.18 4.06
CA THR A 90 -7.99 8.44 4.91
C THR A 90 -7.34 9.77 4.56
N VAL A 91 -7.18 10.06 3.26
CA VAL A 91 -6.66 11.35 2.79
C VAL A 91 -7.59 12.50 3.16
N ALA A 92 -8.91 12.33 3.02
CA ALA A 92 -9.89 13.35 3.43
C ALA A 92 -9.86 13.63 4.96
N ALA A 93 -9.63 12.60 5.78
CA ALA A 93 -9.43 12.81 7.21
C ALA A 93 -8.16 13.64 7.50
N LEU A 94 -7.06 13.36 6.79
CA LEU A 94 -5.83 14.14 6.91
C LEU A 94 -6.00 15.60 6.46
N GLU A 95 -6.86 15.89 5.48
CA GLU A 95 -7.22 17.27 5.12
C GLU A 95 -7.86 18.01 6.31
N THR A 96 -8.74 17.35 7.08
CA THR A 96 -9.31 17.97 8.28
C THR A 96 -8.29 18.22 9.38
N GLU A 97 -7.16 17.50 9.36
CA GLU A 97 -6.00 17.69 10.24
C GLU A 97 -5.01 18.75 9.72
N GLY A 98 -5.35 19.43 8.61
CA GLY A 98 -4.57 20.53 8.03
C GLY A 98 -3.49 20.09 7.04
N PHE A 99 -3.61 18.91 6.42
CA PHE A 99 -2.81 18.56 5.24
C PHE A 99 -3.42 19.19 3.98
N GLU A 100 -2.56 19.65 3.09
CA GLU A 100 -2.95 20.04 1.74
C GLU A 100 -2.99 18.83 0.82
N VAL A 101 -4.02 18.73 -0.03
CA VAL A 101 -4.19 17.59 -0.93
C VAL A 101 -4.39 18.07 -2.36
N THR A 102 -3.51 17.63 -3.27
CA THR A 102 -3.66 17.81 -4.71
C THR A 102 -4.08 16.48 -5.35
N ARG A 103 -5.36 16.36 -5.68
CA ARG A 103 -5.91 15.15 -6.34
C ARG A 103 -5.71 15.19 -7.83
N ILE A 104 -5.10 14.14 -8.39
CA ILE A 104 -4.88 14.01 -9.83
C ILE A 104 -6.10 13.38 -10.47
N ALA A 105 -6.84 14.18 -11.23
CA ALA A 105 -8.03 13.73 -11.93
C ALA A 105 -7.64 12.83 -13.12
N PRO A 106 -8.37 11.74 -13.40
CA PRO A 106 -8.15 10.95 -14.60
C PRO A 106 -8.66 11.69 -15.84
N GLY A 107 -8.03 11.45 -16.98
CA GLY A 107 -8.56 11.84 -18.27
C GLY A 107 -9.85 11.07 -18.65
N GLN A 108 -10.44 11.41 -19.79
CA GLN A 108 -11.68 10.78 -20.28
C GLN A 108 -11.60 9.25 -20.45
N ASN A 109 -10.38 8.72 -20.62
CA ASN A 109 -10.12 7.27 -20.73
C ASN A 109 -9.88 6.60 -19.37
N GLY A 110 -10.11 7.29 -18.24
CA GLY A 110 -9.89 6.79 -16.90
C GLY A 110 -8.40 6.62 -16.53
N LYS A 111 -7.48 7.19 -17.31
CA LYS A 111 -6.03 7.10 -17.06
C LYS A 111 -5.50 8.41 -16.48
N VAL A 112 -4.45 8.26 -15.68
CA VAL A 112 -3.62 9.34 -15.15
C VAL A 112 -2.23 9.19 -15.77
N SER A 113 -1.54 10.26 -16.10
CA SER A 113 -0.15 10.20 -16.55
C SER A 113 0.82 10.38 -15.38
N ALA A 114 1.99 9.73 -15.47
CA ALA A 114 3.04 9.86 -14.46
C ALA A 114 3.59 11.30 -14.40
N SER A 115 3.59 12.02 -15.52
CA SER A 115 4.00 13.44 -15.57
C SER A 115 3.05 14.34 -14.79
N GLU A 116 1.72 14.15 -14.92
CA GLU A 116 0.74 14.92 -14.13
C GLU A 116 0.91 14.70 -12.63
N VAL A 117 1.18 13.46 -12.21
CA VAL A 117 1.49 13.17 -10.81
C VAL A 117 2.76 13.89 -10.37
N LEU A 118 3.83 13.83 -11.19
CA LEU A 118 5.11 14.46 -10.87
C LEU A 118 5.03 15.99 -10.80
N ASP A 119 4.24 16.61 -11.68
CA ASP A 119 4.05 18.07 -11.73
C ASP A 119 3.35 18.60 -10.46
N ALA A 120 2.50 17.78 -9.84
CA ALA A 120 1.85 18.09 -8.58
C ALA A 120 2.78 17.93 -7.35
N VAL A 121 3.91 17.22 -7.48
CA VAL A 121 4.84 16.99 -6.37
C VAL A 121 5.68 18.22 -6.09
N ARG A 122 5.55 18.73 -4.87
CA ARG A 122 6.25 19.89 -4.32
C ARG A 122 7.36 19.48 -3.35
N GLY A 123 8.17 20.43 -2.91
CA GLY A 123 9.23 20.18 -1.91
C GLY A 123 8.71 19.77 -0.52
N ASP A 124 7.45 20.10 -0.21
CA ASP A 124 6.77 19.74 1.03
C ASP A 124 5.80 18.55 0.89
N THR A 125 5.82 17.84 -0.25
CA THR A 125 5.02 16.63 -0.46
C THR A 125 5.59 15.48 0.37
N VAL A 126 4.76 14.89 1.22
CA VAL A 126 5.14 13.77 2.11
C VAL A 126 4.68 12.41 1.61
N LEU A 127 3.63 12.39 0.78
CA LEU A 127 3.04 11.16 0.25
C LEU A 127 2.50 11.40 -1.17
N VAL A 128 2.80 10.45 -2.05
CA VAL A 128 2.13 10.27 -3.34
C VAL A 128 1.41 8.93 -3.29
N SER A 129 0.14 8.86 -3.72
CA SER A 129 -0.63 7.61 -3.79
C SER A 129 -1.17 7.38 -5.19
N CYS A 130 -0.90 6.20 -5.74
CA CYS A 130 -1.37 5.79 -7.05
C CYS A 130 -1.64 4.28 -7.06
N MET A 131 -2.92 3.89 -7.14
CA MET A 131 -3.27 2.47 -7.21
C MET A 131 -2.77 1.82 -8.50
N LEU A 132 -2.50 0.51 -8.48
CA LEU A 132 -1.98 -0.19 -9.65
C LEU A 132 -3.07 -0.45 -10.69
N VAL A 133 -4.19 -0.99 -10.27
CA VAL A 133 -5.35 -1.28 -11.14
C VAL A 133 -6.61 -0.75 -10.47
N ASN A 134 -7.36 0.08 -11.20
CA ASN A 134 -8.62 0.60 -10.67
C ASN A 134 -9.69 -0.50 -10.61
N ASN A 135 -10.31 -0.67 -9.46
CA ASN A 135 -11.26 -1.74 -9.18
C ASN A 135 -12.62 -1.59 -9.91
N GLU A 136 -12.94 -0.39 -10.38
CA GLU A 136 -14.21 -0.10 -11.10
C GLU A 136 -14.01 -0.07 -12.61
N LEU A 137 -12.95 0.59 -13.08
CA LEU A 137 -12.68 0.82 -14.50
C LEU A 137 -11.77 -0.25 -15.11
N GLY A 138 -11.01 -0.99 -14.29
CA GLY A 138 -10.00 -1.93 -14.77
C GLY A 138 -8.79 -1.27 -15.42
N THR A 139 -8.65 0.05 -15.34
CA THR A 139 -7.51 0.77 -15.90
C THR A 139 -6.25 0.50 -15.10
N ILE A 140 -5.15 0.23 -15.80
CA ILE A 140 -3.80 0.11 -15.20
C ILE A 140 -3.21 1.51 -15.15
N LEU A 141 -2.75 1.92 -13.96
CA LEU A 141 -2.16 3.22 -13.72
C LEU A 141 -0.61 3.17 -13.77
N PRO A 142 0.06 4.29 -14.04
CA PRO A 142 1.49 4.32 -14.36
C PRO A 142 2.39 4.27 -13.11
N VAL A 143 2.19 3.28 -12.23
CA VAL A 143 2.88 3.14 -10.95
C VAL A 143 4.40 3.06 -11.12
N VAL A 144 4.86 2.21 -12.04
CA VAL A 144 6.31 2.01 -12.27
C VAL A 144 6.97 3.28 -12.79
N GLU A 145 6.32 3.95 -13.75
CA GLU A 145 6.84 5.19 -14.32
C GLU A 145 6.84 6.32 -13.29
N THR A 146 5.76 6.45 -12.52
CA THR A 146 5.67 7.43 -11.42
C THR A 146 6.78 7.22 -10.40
N ALA A 147 7.00 5.99 -9.95
CA ALA A 147 8.07 5.67 -9.00
C ALA A 147 9.46 6.03 -9.55
N LYS A 148 9.70 5.76 -10.84
CA LYS A 148 10.94 6.12 -11.53
C LYS A 148 11.15 7.64 -11.56
N LEU A 149 10.14 8.39 -11.98
CA LEU A 149 10.21 9.86 -12.07
C LEU A 149 10.38 10.51 -10.68
N LEU A 150 9.71 10.01 -9.64
CA LEU A 150 9.92 10.49 -8.26
C LEU A 150 11.36 10.29 -7.80
N LYS A 151 11.96 9.13 -8.12
CA LYS A 151 13.37 8.84 -7.82
C LYS A 151 14.32 9.75 -8.58
N GLU A 152 14.09 9.99 -9.88
CA GLU A 152 14.89 10.90 -10.71
C GLU A 152 14.81 12.35 -10.20
N LYS A 153 13.63 12.80 -9.79
CA LYS A 153 13.42 14.12 -9.14
C LYS A 153 14.05 14.21 -7.74
N ARG A 154 14.52 13.08 -7.18
CA ARG A 154 15.02 12.97 -5.78
C ARG A 154 13.98 13.45 -4.77
N SER A 155 12.72 13.14 -5.00
CA SER A 155 11.63 13.48 -4.08
C SER A 155 11.77 12.71 -2.77
N GLU A 156 11.58 13.40 -1.64
CA GLU A 156 11.51 12.80 -0.30
C GLU A 156 10.12 12.23 0.02
N ALA A 157 9.13 12.44 -0.87
CA ALA A 157 7.80 11.88 -0.71
C ALA A 157 7.83 10.35 -0.75
N LEU A 158 7.14 9.72 0.19
CA LEU A 158 6.90 8.28 0.12
C LEU A 158 5.88 7.97 -0.97
N PHE A 159 6.08 6.87 -1.68
CA PHE A 159 5.17 6.42 -2.72
C PHE A 159 4.34 5.24 -2.23
N HIS A 160 3.03 5.42 -2.13
CA HIS A 160 2.05 4.38 -1.78
C HIS A 160 1.39 3.83 -3.04
N CYS A 161 1.23 2.52 -3.09
CA CYS A 161 0.53 1.83 -4.17
C CYS A 161 -0.47 0.82 -3.59
N ASP A 162 -1.77 1.08 -3.74
CA ASP A 162 -2.79 0.05 -3.56
C ASP A 162 -2.73 -0.92 -4.76
N ALA A 163 -2.30 -2.14 -4.50
CA ALA A 163 -2.17 -3.20 -5.50
C ALA A 163 -3.16 -4.35 -5.28
N VAL A 164 -4.24 -4.14 -4.52
CA VAL A 164 -5.25 -5.18 -4.21
C VAL A 164 -5.79 -5.84 -5.48
N GLN A 165 -5.98 -5.10 -6.56
CA GLN A 165 -6.49 -5.62 -7.84
C GLN A 165 -5.39 -6.03 -8.82
N GLY A 166 -4.13 -5.77 -8.52
CA GLY A 166 -3.02 -5.98 -9.45
C GLY A 166 -1.86 -6.80 -8.90
N PHE A 167 -2.02 -7.41 -7.73
CA PHE A 167 -0.98 -8.23 -7.12
C PHE A 167 -0.95 -9.64 -7.73
N LEU A 168 0.13 -9.95 -8.49
CA LEU A 168 0.44 -11.22 -9.20
C LEU A 168 -0.53 -11.58 -10.33
#